data_c400d5e568d2d27478753f694f7278a3
#
_entry.id   c400d5e568d2d27478753f694f7278a3
#
_cell.length_a   1.000
_cell.length_b   1.000
_cell.length_c   1.000
_cell.angle_alpha   90.00
_cell.angle_beta   90.00
_cell.angle_gamma   90.00
#
_symmetry.space_group_name_H-M   'P 1'
#
loop_
_entity.id
_entity.type
_entity.pdbx_description
1 polymer ?
#
loop_
_entity_poly.entity_id
_entity_poly.type
_entity_poly.pdbx_seq_one_letter_code
_entity_poly.pdbx_strand_id
1 'polypeptide(L)'
;TLKAGTGLLPTAVDITDPRNLKIMELEGAQLPRVLDDPKVDVAIISTTYLQQTGLSPVRDGIFIEDKNSPYVNIIVTREDNKDAQNVKEFMQ
;
A
#
# COMPACT_ATOMS: atom_id res chain seq x y z
N THR A 1 -9.39 4.50 -13.46
CA THR A 1 -9.10 5.94 -13.62
C THR A 1 -9.79 6.75 -12.53
N LEU A 2 -9.16 7.79 -12.03
CA LEU A 2 -9.76 8.69 -11.05
C LEU A 2 -10.66 9.72 -11.70
N LYS A 3 -11.73 10.12 -11.00
CA LYS A 3 -12.61 11.20 -11.44
C LYS A 3 -11.88 12.53 -11.42
N ALA A 4 -12.30 13.45 -12.31
CA ALA A 4 -11.77 14.81 -12.34
C ALA A 4 -11.99 15.53 -11.00
N GLY A 5 -11.00 16.32 -10.56
CA GLY A 5 -11.07 17.05 -9.29
C GLY A 5 -10.70 16.24 -8.05
N THR A 6 -10.29 14.98 -8.21
CA THR A 6 -9.80 14.15 -7.11
C THR A 6 -8.50 14.71 -6.54
N GLY A 7 -8.42 14.85 -5.21
CA GLY A 7 -7.21 15.31 -4.52
C GLY A 7 -6.17 14.20 -4.33
N LEU A 8 -5.19 14.44 -3.43
CA LEU A 8 -4.11 13.49 -3.13
C LEU A 8 -4.57 12.26 -2.32
N LEU A 9 -5.73 12.34 -1.66
CA LEU A 9 -6.27 11.23 -0.86
C LEU A 9 -7.60 10.75 -1.46
N PRO A 10 -7.56 10.08 -2.63
CA PRO A 10 -8.75 9.56 -3.26
C PRO A 10 -9.36 8.40 -2.47
N THR A 11 -10.66 8.23 -2.60
CA THR A 11 -11.41 7.12 -2.03
C THR A 11 -12.05 6.29 -3.15
N ALA A 12 -12.70 5.18 -2.80
CA ALA A 12 -13.37 4.31 -3.77
C ALA A 12 -14.42 5.05 -4.61
N VAL A 13 -15.08 6.08 -4.06
CA VAL A 13 -16.08 6.87 -4.79
C VAL A 13 -15.47 7.79 -5.85
N ASP A 14 -14.18 8.02 -5.81
CA ASP A 14 -13.45 8.85 -6.78
C ASP A 14 -12.99 8.07 -8.02
N ILE A 15 -13.27 6.78 -8.07
CA ILE A 15 -12.86 5.91 -9.19
C ILE A 15 -13.90 5.92 -10.28
N THR A 16 -13.46 6.15 -11.53
CA THR A 16 -14.27 5.89 -12.70
C THR A 16 -14.10 4.43 -13.09
N ASP A 17 -15.18 3.65 -12.97
CA ASP A 17 -15.15 2.22 -13.19
C ASP A 17 -16.00 1.80 -14.39
N PRO A 18 -15.45 1.81 -15.63
CA PRO A 18 -16.18 1.42 -16.84
C PRO A 18 -16.44 -0.09 -16.93
N ARG A 19 -15.80 -0.91 -16.08
CA ARG A 19 -15.92 -2.37 -16.09
C ARG A 19 -16.80 -2.92 -14.98
N ASN A 20 -17.38 -2.05 -14.15
CA ASN A 20 -18.23 -2.41 -13.02
C ASN A 20 -17.55 -3.38 -12.05
N LEU A 21 -16.30 -3.09 -11.70
CA LEU A 21 -15.55 -3.85 -10.72
C LEU A 21 -16.19 -3.71 -9.34
N LYS A 22 -16.34 -4.82 -8.64
CA LYS A 22 -16.83 -4.79 -7.27
C LYS A 22 -15.67 -4.51 -6.32
N ILE A 23 -15.65 -3.31 -5.75
CA ILE A 23 -14.59 -2.86 -4.85
C ILE A 23 -15.02 -3.11 -3.41
N MET A 24 -14.18 -3.83 -2.64
CA MET A 24 -14.35 -4.03 -1.21
C MET A 24 -13.20 -3.36 -0.48
N GLU A 25 -13.53 -2.50 0.47
CA GLU A 25 -12.55 -1.82 1.32
C GLU A 25 -12.36 -2.62 2.61
N LEU A 26 -11.11 -2.98 2.92
CA LEU A 26 -10.75 -3.75 4.11
C LEU A 26 -9.54 -3.11 4.79
N GLU A 27 -9.36 -3.40 6.07
CA GLU A 27 -8.13 -3.03 6.77
C GLU A 27 -6.91 -3.67 6.11
N GLY A 28 -5.83 -2.88 5.95
CA GLY A 28 -4.63 -3.31 5.25
C GLY A 28 -4.04 -4.62 5.78
N ALA A 29 -4.05 -4.82 7.09
CA ALA A 29 -3.51 -6.03 7.72
C ALA A 29 -4.30 -7.31 7.36
N GLN A 30 -5.55 -7.18 6.93
CA GLN A 30 -6.39 -8.32 6.55
C GLN A 30 -6.29 -8.65 5.05
N LEU A 31 -5.79 -7.73 4.23
CA LEU A 31 -5.75 -7.90 2.78
C LEU A 31 -4.97 -9.14 2.31
N PRO A 32 -3.83 -9.52 2.89
CA PRO A 32 -3.15 -10.72 2.45
C PRO A 32 -3.95 -12.02 2.62
N ARG A 33 -4.84 -12.04 3.63
CA ARG A 33 -5.66 -13.23 3.93
C ARG A 33 -6.79 -13.44 2.95
N VAL A 34 -7.29 -12.36 2.33
CA VAL A 34 -8.41 -12.47 1.38
C VAL A 34 -7.98 -13.01 0.02
N LEU A 35 -6.68 -13.11 -0.25
CA LEU A 35 -6.19 -13.73 -1.48
C LEU A 35 -6.56 -15.21 -1.59
N ASP A 36 -6.81 -15.87 -0.48
CA ASP A 36 -7.25 -17.28 -0.44
C ASP A 36 -8.76 -17.44 -0.66
N ASP A 37 -9.51 -16.35 -0.66
CA ASP A 37 -10.95 -16.37 -0.89
C ASP A 37 -11.24 -16.47 -2.40
N PRO A 38 -11.97 -17.52 -2.86
CA PRO A 38 -12.26 -17.69 -4.29
C PRO A 38 -13.13 -16.57 -4.89
N LYS A 39 -13.72 -15.71 -4.06
CA LYS A 39 -14.51 -14.56 -4.51
C LYS A 39 -13.65 -13.32 -4.79
N VAL A 40 -12.37 -13.35 -4.44
CA VAL A 40 -11.44 -12.24 -4.61
C VAL A 40 -10.53 -12.51 -5.79
N ASP A 41 -10.59 -11.67 -6.80
CA ASP A 41 -9.75 -11.81 -8.00
C ASP A 41 -8.41 -11.07 -7.84
N VAL A 42 -8.43 -9.88 -7.25
CA VAL A 42 -7.24 -9.04 -7.08
C VAL A 42 -7.32 -8.30 -5.74
N ALA A 43 -6.18 -8.15 -5.07
CA ALA A 43 -6.06 -7.30 -3.88
C ALA A 43 -4.89 -6.33 -4.04
N ILE A 44 -5.09 -5.09 -3.58
CA ILE A 44 -4.05 -4.05 -3.51
C ILE A 44 -3.52 -4.04 -2.09
N ILE A 45 -2.26 -4.44 -1.91
CA ILE A 45 -1.69 -4.70 -0.59
C ILE A 45 -0.38 -3.92 -0.44
N SER A 46 -0.25 -3.18 0.66
CA SER A 46 1.00 -2.56 1.03
C SER A 46 2.05 -3.62 1.36
N THR A 47 3.27 -3.44 0.88
CA THR A 47 4.38 -4.39 1.05
C THR A 47 4.64 -4.74 2.52
N THR A 48 4.42 -3.80 3.43
CA THR A 48 4.58 -4.02 4.87
C THR A 48 3.77 -5.22 5.38
N TYR A 49 2.56 -5.41 4.86
CA TYR A 49 1.69 -6.52 5.27
C TYR A 49 2.04 -7.85 4.63
N LEU A 50 2.84 -7.85 3.56
CA LEU A 50 3.25 -9.08 2.87
C LEU A 50 4.36 -9.84 3.61
N GLN A 51 5.17 -9.15 4.40
CA GLN A 51 6.34 -9.75 5.07
C GLN A 51 5.97 -10.95 5.96
N GLN A 52 4.79 -10.92 6.56
CA GLN A 52 4.34 -11.96 7.47
C GLN A 52 3.71 -13.17 6.77
N THR A 53 3.46 -13.07 5.48
CA THR A 53 2.72 -14.08 4.71
C THR A 53 3.61 -14.93 3.80
N GLY A 54 4.89 -14.60 3.71
CA GLY A 54 5.80 -15.27 2.78
C GLY A 54 5.60 -14.87 1.32
N LEU A 55 4.69 -13.95 1.02
CA LEU A 55 4.49 -13.43 -0.31
C LEU A 55 5.57 -12.41 -0.68
N SER A 56 5.95 -12.39 -1.93
CA SER A 56 6.93 -11.44 -2.47
C SER A 56 6.31 -10.60 -3.58
N PRO A 57 6.42 -9.26 -3.50
CA PRO A 57 5.90 -8.40 -4.58
C PRO A 57 6.48 -8.74 -5.94
N VAL A 58 7.77 -9.08 -5.99
CA VAL A 58 8.46 -9.37 -7.25
C VAL A 58 8.04 -10.71 -7.84
N ARG A 59 7.82 -11.71 -6.98
CA ARG A 59 7.46 -13.06 -7.42
C ARG A 59 5.97 -13.25 -7.63
N ASP A 60 5.16 -12.71 -6.72
CA ASP A 60 3.72 -13.01 -6.64
C ASP A 60 2.84 -11.85 -7.11
N GLY A 61 3.41 -10.66 -7.28
CA GLY A 61 2.67 -9.48 -7.74
C GLY A 61 2.50 -9.45 -9.25
N ILE A 62 1.33 -9.00 -9.69
CA ILE A 62 1.06 -8.73 -11.12
C ILE A 62 1.43 -7.30 -11.50
N PHE A 63 1.36 -6.39 -10.57
CA PHE A 63 1.70 -4.99 -10.77
C PHE A 63 2.32 -4.44 -9.48
N ILE A 64 3.44 -3.73 -9.61
CA ILE A 64 4.13 -3.09 -8.48
C ILE A 64 4.18 -1.59 -8.75
N GLU A 65 3.84 -0.81 -7.74
CA GLU A 65 3.89 0.63 -7.79
C GLU A 65 5.32 1.14 -8.04
N ASP A 66 5.45 2.20 -8.83
CA ASP A 66 6.75 2.81 -9.14
C ASP A 66 7.41 3.37 -7.87
N LYS A 67 8.74 3.30 -7.84
CA LYS A 67 9.56 3.82 -6.73
C LYS A 67 9.39 5.34 -6.50
N ASN A 68 8.89 6.06 -7.47
CA ASN A 68 8.61 7.50 -7.37
C ASN A 68 7.20 7.80 -6.88
N SER A 69 6.44 6.79 -6.47
CA SER A 69 5.11 6.97 -5.89
C SER A 69 5.16 7.89 -4.67
N PRO A 70 4.19 8.80 -4.50
CA PRO A 70 4.10 9.64 -3.31
C PRO A 70 3.71 8.89 -2.03
N TYR A 71 3.34 7.61 -2.14
CA TYR A 71 2.85 6.79 -1.02
C TYR A 71 3.93 5.93 -0.37
N VAL A 72 5.20 6.30 -0.52
CA VAL A 72 6.30 5.61 0.13
C VAL A 72 6.27 5.78 1.64
N ASN A 73 6.68 4.76 2.37
CA ASN A 73 6.87 4.86 3.82
C ASN A 73 8.14 5.63 4.14
N ILE A 74 8.09 6.42 5.19
CA ILE A 74 9.23 7.22 5.65
C ILE A 74 9.45 7.00 7.15
N ILE A 75 10.68 7.27 7.59
CA ILE A 75 11.02 7.29 9.02
C ILE A 75 10.99 8.75 9.46
N VAL A 76 10.21 9.03 10.50
CA VAL A 76 10.04 10.38 11.02
C VAL A 76 10.65 10.48 12.40
N THR A 77 11.45 11.51 12.61
CA THR A 77 12.03 11.84 13.92
C THR A 77 11.65 13.27 14.33
N ARG A 78 11.82 13.57 15.61
CA ARG A 78 11.73 14.97 16.03
C ARG A 78 13.00 15.71 15.64
N GLU A 79 12.88 17.01 15.44
CA GLU A 79 14.02 17.85 15.04
C GLU A 79 15.15 17.82 16.10
N ASP A 80 14.78 17.73 17.38
CA ASP A 80 15.72 17.75 18.49
C ASP A 80 16.53 16.47 18.67
N ASN A 81 16.11 15.35 18.06
CA ASN A 81 16.80 14.07 18.20
C ASN A 81 17.20 13.40 16.87
N LYS A 82 17.04 14.07 15.76
CA LYS A 82 17.36 13.50 14.44
C LYS A 82 18.82 13.04 14.32
N ASP A 83 19.74 13.67 15.04
CA ASP A 83 21.17 13.36 15.02
C ASP A 83 21.62 12.48 16.19
N ALA A 84 20.70 11.97 17.00
CA ALA A 84 21.03 11.06 18.09
C ALA A 84 21.62 9.74 17.56
N GLN A 85 22.60 9.19 18.26
CA GLN A 85 23.32 7.99 17.84
C GLN A 85 22.39 6.80 17.58
N ASN A 86 21.42 6.57 18.45
CA ASN A 86 20.45 5.48 18.29
C ASN A 86 19.57 5.65 17.05
N VAL A 87 19.22 6.89 16.69
CA VAL A 87 18.45 7.17 15.47
C VAL A 87 19.29 6.90 14.23
N LYS A 88 20.54 7.35 14.21
CA LYS A 88 21.46 7.12 13.10
C LYS A 88 21.72 5.62 12.88
N GLU A 89 21.90 4.86 13.96
CA GLU A 89 22.07 3.41 13.86
C GLU A 89 20.83 2.72 13.31
N PHE A 90 19.64 3.14 13.70
CA PHE A 90 18.38 2.61 13.18
C PHE A 90 18.20 2.88 11.68
N MET A 91 18.69 4.01 11.20
CA MET A 91 18.59 4.43 9.79
C MET A 91 19.53 3.66 8.85
N GLN A 92 20.52 3.00 9.37
CA GLN A 92 21.41 2.15 8.60
C GLN A 92 20.76 0.79 8.33
#